data_6e8eaabdb55f95a5750d3c1d6369fa7b
#
_entry.id   6e8eaabdb55f95a5750d3c1d6369fa7b
#
_cell.length_a   1.000
_cell.length_b   1.000
_cell.length_c   1.000
_cell.angle_alpha   90.00
_cell.angle_beta   90.00
_cell.angle_gamma   90.00
#
_symmetry.space_group_name_H-M   'P 1'
#
loop_
_entity.id
_entity.type
_entity.pdbx_description
1 polymer ?
#
loop_
_entity_poly.entity_id
_entity_poly.type
_entity_poly.pdbx_seq_one_letter_code
_entity_poly.pdbx_strand_id
1 'polypeptide(L)'
;EIGSGLVGSEMCIRDSLWTMRSIYLPLFLTLKMELPEADLYHCVATGYAGVIGSMAKKRYGCGLMVSEHGIYTREREEELIRAKWVGGIYKNIWIEQFKKMSLLAYRYADQVTCLYKHAMELQIELGCPAEKIKITPNGIDDQRFVRCLEEERKEDDTINIGAVLRIAPIKDVKTMIRAFAYAKKEAPKLALWIMGPSDEEKEYAKECFELVDLLGVEDVIFTGKVDVTEYLGKMDMTILTSISEGQPLTILESFAAKKPVIATDVGNCRGLIYGEGDSFGDAGIITHIMNVEEIAAAMVDLACHREKRIGMGKNGYRRLK
;
A
#
# COMPACT_ATOMS: atom_id res chain seq x y z
N GLU A 1 -27.96 -44.24 -7.79
CA GLU A 1 -27.50 -43.43 -6.62
C GLU A 1 -26.03 -43.72 -6.18
N ILE A 2 -25.20 -44.40 -6.98
CA ILE A 2 -23.80 -44.69 -6.63
C ILE A 2 -22.82 -43.72 -7.34
N GLY A 3 -23.31 -42.86 -8.25
CA GLY A 3 -22.45 -41.98 -9.09
C GLY A 3 -21.98 -40.69 -8.44
N SER A 4 -22.67 -40.14 -7.40
CA SER A 4 -22.34 -38.83 -6.84
C SER A 4 -21.20 -38.87 -5.80
N GLY A 5 -20.98 -39.99 -5.15
CA GLY A 5 -19.91 -40.16 -4.15
C GLY A 5 -18.49 -40.25 -4.74
N LEU A 6 -18.37 -40.90 -5.94
CA LEU A 6 -17.05 -41.05 -6.58
C LEU A 6 -16.51 -39.76 -7.18
N VAL A 7 -17.36 -38.95 -7.80
CA VAL A 7 -16.96 -37.64 -8.35
C VAL A 7 -16.49 -36.70 -7.26
N GLY A 8 -17.12 -36.71 -6.09
CA GLY A 8 -16.68 -35.91 -4.92
C GLY A 8 -15.34 -36.36 -4.34
N SER A 9 -15.08 -37.66 -4.30
CA SER A 9 -13.83 -38.23 -3.78
C SER A 9 -12.65 -38.00 -4.74
N GLU A 10 -12.83 -38.14 -6.04
CA GLU A 10 -11.79 -37.85 -7.03
C GLU A 10 -11.41 -36.36 -7.04
N MET A 11 -12.36 -35.47 -6.90
CA MET A 11 -12.11 -34.01 -6.80
C MET A 11 -11.33 -33.68 -5.52
N CYS A 12 -11.68 -34.27 -4.37
CA CYS A 12 -10.92 -34.13 -3.13
C CYS A 12 -9.48 -34.64 -3.23
N ILE A 13 -9.25 -35.79 -3.86
CA ILE A 13 -7.91 -36.36 -4.06
C ILE A 13 -7.07 -35.44 -4.96
N ARG A 14 -7.63 -34.98 -6.06
CA ARG A 14 -6.97 -34.06 -6.99
C ARG A 14 -6.58 -32.75 -6.31
N ASP A 15 -7.50 -32.17 -5.56
CA ASP A 15 -7.27 -30.91 -4.85
C ASP A 15 -6.23 -31.08 -3.73
N SER A 16 -6.24 -32.21 -3.03
CA SER A 16 -5.25 -32.55 -2.01
C SER A 16 -3.85 -32.68 -2.62
N LEU A 17 -3.72 -33.45 -3.70
CA LEU A 17 -2.44 -33.65 -4.40
C LEU A 17 -1.92 -32.35 -5.00
N TRP A 18 -2.81 -31.52 -5.57
CA TRP A 18 -2.44 -30.24 -6.13
C TRP A 18 -1.95 -29.28 -5.02
N THR A 19 -2.67 -29.22 -3.90
CA THR A 19 -2.30 -28.37 -2.76
C THR A 19 -0.97 -28.81 -2.16
N MET A 20 -0.78 -30.12 -1.92
CA MET A 20 0.49 -30.65 -1.42
C MET A 20 1.66 -30.34 -2.38
N ARG A 21 1.47 -30.55 -3.67
CA ARG A 21 2.48 -30.24 -4.67
C ARG A 21 2.80 -28.73 -4.70
N SER A 22 1.79 -27.88 -4.65
CA SER A 22 1.96 -26.44 -4.75
C SER A 22 2.59 -25.83 -3.52
N ILE A 23 2.33 -26.38 -2.32
CA ILE A 23 2.90 -25.91 -1.04
C ILE A 23 4.30 -26.47 -0.84
N TYR A 24 4.44 -27.80 -0.90
CA TYR A 24 5.67 -28.46 -0.44
C TYR A 24 6.76 -28.52 -1.50
N LEU A 25 6.42 -28.62 -2.79
CA LEU A 25 7.44 -28.66 -3.83
C LEU A 25 8.30 -27.40 -3.88
N PRO A 26 7.75 -26.18 -3.88
CA PRO A 26 8.56 -24.96 -3.79
C PRO A 26 9.40 -24.90 -2.51
N LEU A 27 8.85 -25.34 -1.38
CA LEU A 27 9.58 -25.39 -0.12
C LEU A 27 10.77 -26.36 -0.21
N PHE A 28 10.58 -27.57 -0.71
CA PHE A 28 11.66 -28.55 -0.86
C PHE A 28 12.71 -28.09 -1.88
N LEU A 29 12.32 -27.42 -2.95
CA LEU A 29 13.27 -26.81 -3.89
C LEU A 29 14.08 -25.71 -3.21
N THR A 30 13.45 -24.88 -2.41
CA THR A 30 14.13 -23.85 -1.59
C THR A 30 15.12 -24.48 -0.62
N LEU A 31 14.73 -25.56 0.09
CA LEU A 31 15.59 -26.24 1.04
C LEU A 31 16.80 -26.95 0.40
N LYS A 32 16.74 -27.24 -0.91
CA LYS A 32 17.85 -27.85 -1.67
C LYS A 32 18.83 -26.83 -2.24
N MET A 33 18.51 -25.53 -2.17
CA MET A 33 19.37 -24.50 -2.78
C MET A 33 20.76 -24.49 -2.14
N GLU A 34 21.76 -24.41 -2.96
CA GLU A 34 23.12 -24.03 -2.51
C GLU A 34 23.15 -22.54 -2.25
N LEU A 35 23.59 -22.16 -1.07
CA LEU A 35 23.64 -20.77 -0.65
C LEU A 35 25.08 -20.30 -0.69
N PRO A 36 25.38 -19.12 -1.24
CA PRO A 36 26.70 -18.53 -1.15
C PRO A 36 27.04 -18.23 0.32
N GLU A 37 28.29 -18.40 0.68
CA GLU A 37 28.77 -17.99 2.01
C GLU A 37 28.88 -16.45 2.03
N ALA A 38 28.35 -15.84 3.10
CA ALA A 38 28.34 -14.39 3.29
C ALA A 38 28.32 -14.06 4.79
N ASP A 39 28.83 -12.90 5.16
CA ASP A 39 28.84 -12.41 6.54
C ASP A 39 27.44 -12.03 7.03
N LEU A 40 26.59 -11.55 6.11
CA LEU A 40 25.24 -11.09 6.41
C LEU A 40 24.28 -11.49 5.28
N TYR A 41 23.14 -12.02 5.67
CA TYR A 41 21.98 -12.16 4.80
C TYR A 41 20.94 -11.11 5.15
N HIS A 42 20.45 -10.38 4.14
CA HIS A 42 19.36 -9.44 4.27
C HIS A 42 18.16 -9.92 3.47
N CYS A 43 17.10 -10.31 4.16
CA CYS A 43 15.83 -10.73 3.57
C CYS A 43 14.86 -9.56 3.58
N VAL A 44 14.34 -9.17 2.39
CA VAL A 44 13.42 -8.03 2.23
C VAL A 44 11.95 -8.43 2.46
N ALA A 45 11.70 -9.66 2.87
CA ALA A 45 10.42 -10.18 3.32
C ALA A 45 10.65 -11.44 4.15
N THR A 46 9.63 -11.88 4.88
CA THR A 46 9.54 -13.23 5.44
C THR A 46 9.21 -14.26 4.34
N GLY A 47 8.49 -15.32 4.59
CA GLY A 47 8.17 -16.32 3.58
C GLY A 47 9.40 -17.09 3.10
N TYR A 48 9.51 -17.36 1.82
CA TYR A 48 10.62 -18.13 1.25
C TYR A 48 11.97 -17.44 1.40
N ALA A 49 12.03 -16.11 1.29
CA ALA A 49 13.26 -15.35 1.55
C ALA A 49 13.73 -15.55 2.99
N GLY A 50 12.81 -15.46 3.95
CA GLY A 50 13.11 -15.73 5.37
C GLY A 50 13.56 -17.16 5.64
N VAL A 51 13.02 -18.17 4.93
CA VAL A 51 13.49 -19.55 5.00
C VAL A 51 14.93 -19.65 4.53
N ILE A 52 15.26 -19.05 3.39
CA ILE A 52 16.63 -19.01 2.83
C ILE A 52 17.60 -18.38 3.82
N GLY A 53 17.27 -17.19 4.35
CA GLY A 53 18.09 -16.50 5.34
C GLY A 53 18.29 -17.33 6.63
N SER A 54 17.22 -17.99 7.11
CA SER A 54 17.29 -18.87 8.28
C SER A 54 18.19 -20.08 8.06
N MET A 55 18.17 -20.65 6.84
CA MET A 55 19.07 -21.75 6.43
C MET A 55 20.52 -21.29 6.41
N ALA A 56 20.79 -20.14 5.80
CA ALA A 56 22.14 -19.56 5.73
C ALA A 56 22.70 -19.31 7.13
N LYS A 57 21.91 -18.65 7.99
CA LYS A 57 22.30 -18.43 9.39
C LYS A 57 22.63 -19.72 10.13
N LYS A 58 21.79 -20.73 9.98
CA LYS A 58 22.02 -22.03 10.65
C LYS A 58 23.25 -22.75 10.11
N ARG A 59 23.53 -22.63 8.79
CA ARG A 59 24.64 -23.31 8.11
C ARG A 59 25.97 -22.63 8.35
N TYR A 60 26.01 -21.28 8.25
CA TYR A 60 27.25 -20.51 8.24
C TYR A 60 27.46 -19.67 9.52
N GLY A 61 26.47 -19.55 10.40
CA GLY A 61 26.56 -18.68 11.58
C GLY A 61 26.55 -17.18 11.24
N CYS A 62 26.22 -16.80 10.00
CA CYS A 62 26.22 -15.43 9.51
C CYS A 62 25.16 -14.54 10.20
N GLY A 63 25.26 -13.22 10.05
CA GLY A 63 24.18 -12.31 10.43
C GLY A 63 22.93 -12.54 9.61
N LEU A 64 21.74 -12.31 10.18
CA LEU A 64 20.46 -12.34 9.47
C LEU A 64 19.61 -11.13 9.84
N MET A 65 19.32 -10.30 8.85
CA MET A 65 18.38 -9.19 8.93
C MET A 65 17.16 -9.48 8.10
N VAL A 66 15.98 -9.18 8.63
CA VAL A 66 14.70 -9.29 7.90
C VAL A 66 14.02 -7.93 7.89
N SER A 67 13.72 -7.40 6.71
CA SER A 67 13.01 -6.13 6.55
C SER A 67 11.65 -6.37 5.92
N GLU A 68 10.59 -5.94 6.58
CA GLU A 68 9.23 -6.01 6.04
C GLU A 68 8.70 -4.60 5.76
N HIS A 69 8.37 -4.33 4.51
CA HIS A 69 7.70 -3.10 4.07
C HIS A 69 6.17 -3.20 4.17
N GLY A 70 5.63 -4.40 4.12
CA GLY A 70 4.28 -4.81 4.46
C GLY A 70 4.36 -6.10 5.27
N ILE A 71 3.30 -6.49 5.94
CA ILE A 71 3.27 -7.73 6.72
C ILE A 71 2.93 -8.90 5.79
N TYR A 72 3.98 -9.57 5.28
CA TYR A 72 3.87 -10.63 4.28
C TYR A 72 2.79 -11.68 4.60
N THR A 73 2.71 -12.12 5.84
CA THR A 73 1.72 -13.11 6.28
C THR A 73 0.30 -12.61 6.08
N ARG A 74 0.00 -11.36 6.42
CA ARG A 74 -1.34 -10.78 6.28
C ARG A 74 -1.71 -10.56 4.82
N GLU A 75 -0.78 -10.09 4.02
CA GLU A 75 -0.98 -9.91 2.58
C GLU A 75 -1.32 -11.24 1.90
N ARG A 76 -0.59 -12.31 2.24
CA ARG A 76 -0.88 -13.65 1.73
C ARG A 76 -2.21 -14.21 2.23
N GLU A 77 -2.56 -13.97 3.49
CA GLU A 77 -3.85 -14.36 4.05
C GLU A 77 -5.01 -13.69 3.32
N GLU A 78 -4.94 -12.38 3.08
CA GLU A 78 -5.95 -11.63 2.34
C GLU A 78 -6.09 -12.11 0.89
N GLU A 79 -4.98 -12.35 0.20
CA GLU A 79 -4.99 -12.92 -1.15
C GLU A 79 -5.65 -14.29 -1.19
N LEU A 80 -5.33 -15.17 -0.25
CA LEU A 80 -5.90 -16.51 -0.16
C LEU A 80 -7.39 -16.48 0.16
N ILE A 81 -7.84 -15.58 1.03
CA ILE A 81 -9.26 -15.41 1.33
C ILE A 81 -10.04 -15.05 0.06
N ARG A 82 -9.51 -14.16 -0.77
CA ARG A 82 -10.11 -13.72 -2.04
C ARG A 82 -9.94 -14.73 -3.19
N ALA A 83 -8.97 -15.63 -3.08
CA ALA A 83 -8.63 -16.56 -4.14
C ALA A 83 -9.78 -17.53 -4.46
N LYS A 84 -10.11 -17.68 -5.74
CA LYS A 84 -11.11 -18.63 -6.24
C LYS A 84 -10.50 -20.01 -6.61
N TRP A 85 -9.17 -20.08 -6.78
CA TRP A 85 -8.45 -21.26 -7.21
C TRP A 85 -8.16 -22.25 -6.07
N VAL A 86 -8.31 -21.84 -4.82
CA VAL A 86 -8.17 -22.68 -3.64
C VAL A 86 -9.41 -22.53 -2.76
N GLY A 87 -9.98 -23.63 -2.29
CA GLY A 87 -11.20 -23.65 -1.50
C GLY A 87 -11.07 -24.33 -0.14
N GLY A 88 -12.04 -24.06 0.73
CA GLY A 88 -12.23 -24.78 1.98
C GLY A 88 -11.01 -24.83 2.89
N ILE A 89 -10.75 -26.02 3.44
CA ILE A 89 -9.65 -26.30 4.38
C ILE A 89 -8.27 -26.01 3.81
N TYR A 90 -8.11 -26.08 2.48
CA TYR A 90 -6.82 -25.85 1.83
C TYR A 90 -6.34 -24.39 1.98
N LYS A 91 -7.24 -23.42 2.08
CA LYS A 91 -6.87 -22.02 2.39
C LYS A 91 -6.14 -21.94 3.73
N ASN A 92 -6.66 -22.60 4.75
CA ASN A 92 -6.07 -22.62 6.07
C ASN A 92 -4.68 -23.24 6.07
N ILE A 93 -4.47 -24.31 5.28
CA ILE A 93 -3.14 -24.97 5.17
C ILE A 93 -2.12 -23.98 4.58
N TRP A 94 -2.49 -23.22 3.55
CA TRP A 94 -1.63 -22.20 2.95
C TRP A 94 -1.33 -21.06 3.93
N ILE A 95 -2.36 -20.56 4.62
CA ILE A 95 -2.21 -19.48 5.62
C ILE A 95 -1.26 -19.92 6.75
N GLU A 96 -1.46 -21.10 7.30
CA GLU A 96 -0.59 -21.64 8.34
C GLU A 96 0.85 -21.89 7.86
N GLN A 97 1.02 -22.28 6.60
CA GLN A 97 2.35 -22.41 6.01
C GLN A 97 3.09 -21.06 6.00
N PHE A 98 2.43 -19.99 5.53
CA PHE A 98 3.04 -18.66 5.51
C PHE A 98 3.33 -18.13 6.93
N LYS A 99 2.41 -18.33 7.88
CA LYS A 99 2.63 -18.00 9.30
C LYS A 99 3.88 -18.69 9.87
N LYS A 100 4.03 -20.00 9.61
CA LYS A 100 5.19 -20.76 10.07
C LYS A 100 6.50 -20.33 9.42
N MET A 101 6.48 -19.95 8.13
CA MET A 101 7.67 -19.42 7.47
C MET A 101 8.08 -18.06 8.04
N SER A 102 7.12 -17.17 8.34
CA SER A 102 7.40 -15.89 8.98
C SER A 102 7.92 -16.08 10.40
N LEU A 103 7.31 -16.95 11.19
CA LEU A 103 7.80 -17.29 12.54
C LEU A 103 9.22 -17.86 12.53
N LEU A 104 9.54 -18.71 11.55
CA LEU A 104 10.90 -19.23 11.35
C LEU A 104 11.89 -18.09 11.10
N ALA A 105 11.56 -17.18 10.20
CA ALA A 105 12.38 -16.00 9.88
C ALA A 105 12.64 -15.15 11.13
N TYR A 106 11.58 -14.79 11.89
CA TYR A 106 11.69 -14.02 13.13
C TYR A 106 12.53 -14.71 14.19
N ARG A 107 12.40 -16.03 14.31
CA ARG A 107 13.19 -16.81 15.28
C ARG A 107 14.69 -16.74 15.01
N TYR A 108 15.10 -16.86 13.74
CA TYR A 108 16.49 -16.89 13.34
C TYR A 108 17.11 -15.51 13.07
N ALA A 109 16.29 -14.50 12.77
CA ALA A 109 16.77 -13.14 12.57
C ALA A 109 17.49 -12.61 13.83
N ASP A 110 18.60 -11.90 13.61
CA ASP A 110 19.25 -11.08 14.63
C ASP A 110 18.51 -9.75 14.78
N GLN A 111 18.04 -9.20 13.66
CA GLN A 111 17.26 -7.98 13.63
C GLN A 111 16.12 -8.08 12.62
N VAL A 112 14.98 -7.51 12.99
CA VAL A 112 13.81 -7.36 12.13
C VAL A 112 13.49 -5.86 12.02
N THR A 113 13.14 -5.39 10.83
CA THR A 113 12.72 -3.99 10.66
C THR A 113 11.32 -3.92 10.09
N CYS A 114 10.59 -2.89 10.49
CA CYS A 114 9.30 -2.50 9.93
C CYS A 114 9.23 -0.98 9.74
N LEU A 115 8.20 -0.50 9.07
CA LEU A 115 8.10 0.89 8.69
C LEU A 115 7.48 1.80 9.76
N TYR A 116 6.59 1.27 10.63
CA TYR A 116 5.82 2.06 11.58
C TYR A 116 5.33 1.20 12.75
N LYS A 117 4.85 1.88 13.80
CA LYS A 117 4.52 1.26 15.09
C LYS A 117 3.48 0.14 14.98
N HIS A 118 2.38 0.37 14.26
CA HIS A 118 1.36 -0.67 14.12
C HIS A 118 1.88 -1.92 13.37
N ALA A 119 2.80 -1.76 12.39
CA ALA A 119 3.46 -2.90 11.77
C ALA A 119 4.32 -3.68 12.78
N MET A 120 5.02 -2.99 13.69
CA MET A 120 5.75 -3.63 14.80
C MET A 120 4.81 -4.43 15.71
N GLU A 121 3.66 -3.87 16.07
CA GLU A 121 2.66 -4.57 16.89
C GLU A 121 2.18 -5.85 16.21
N LEU A 122 1.90 -5.79 14.91
CA LEU A 122 1.52 -6.97 14.12
C LEU A 122 2.64 -8.02 14.03
N GLN A 123 3.90 -7.60 13.90
CA GLN A 123 5.04 -8.54 13.94
C GLN A 123 5.15 -9.24 15.27
N ILE A 124 4.91 -8.52 16.40
CA ILE A 124 4.90 -9.11 17.75
C ILE A 124 3.76 -10.12 17.87
N GLU A 125 2.55 -9.80 17.40
CA GLU A 125 1.41 -10.74 17.39
C GLU A 125 1.71 -11.99 16.57
N LEU A 126 2.48 -11.88 15.50
CA LEU A 126 2.93 -13.00 14.65
C LEU A 126 4.11 -13.78 15.27
N GLY A 127 4.56 -13.40 16.48
CA GLY A 127 5.58 -14.11 17.25
C GLY A 127 7.01 -13.61 17.06
N CYS A 128 7.20 -12.39 16.54
CA CYS A 128 8.52 -11.75 16.52
C CYS A 128 8.86 -11.21 17.91
N PRO A 129 10.03 -11.54 18.49
CA PRO A 129 10.46 -10.94 19.76
C PRO A 129 10.63 -9.42 19.63
N ALA A 130 10.01 -8.66 20.54
CA ALA A 130 9.98 -7.19 20.47
C ALA A 130 11.38 -6.56 20.45
N GLU A 131 12.33 -7.15 21.18
CA GLU A 131 13.71 -6.69 21.26
C GLU A 131 14.50 -6.80 19.96
N LYS A 132 14.02 -7.59 18.99
CA LYS A 132 14.63 -7.71 17.67
C LYS A 132 14.10 -6.68 16.68
N ILE A 133 12.97 -6.03 16.98
CA ILE A 133 12.29 -5.15 16.02
C ILE A 133 12.81 -3.73 16.13
N LYS A 134 13.12 -3.14 14.98
CA LYS A 134 13.47 -1.74 14.84
C LYS A 134 12.56 -1.08 13.81
N ILE A 135 11.94 0.03 14.18
CA ILE A 135 11.17 0.85 13.24
C ILE A 135 12.16 1.63 12.37
N THR A 136 12.04 1.46 11.06
CA THR A 136 12.86 2.13 10.05
C THR A 136 11.91 2.67 8.97
N PRO A 137 11.36 3.88 9.14
CA PRO A 137 10.40 4.44 8.20
C PRO A 137 10.98 4.62 6.80
N ASN A 138 10.11 4.63 5.78
CA ASN A 138 10.49 5.04 4.44
C ASN A 138 10.94 6.50 4.44
N GLY A 139 11.94 6.79 3.62
CA GLY A 139 12.37 8.14 3.28
C GLY A 139 12.24 8.39 1.78
N ILE A 140 12.31 9.64 1.40
CA ILE A 140 12.39 10.08 0.00
C ILE A 140 13.55 11.05 -0.19
N ASP A 141 14.00 11.17 -1.43
CA ASP A 141 14.90 12.24 -1.83
C ASP A 141 14.09 13.52 -2.08
N ASP A 142 14.02 14.36 -1.07
CA ASP A 142 13.25 15.60 -1.10
C ASP A 142 13.84 16.67 -2.03
N GLN A 143 15.12 16.58 -2.38
CA GLN A 143 15.78 17.47 -3.35
C GLN A 143 15.11 17.42 -4.73
N ARG A 144 14.56 16.28 -5.10
CA ARG A 144 13.80 16.13 -6.36
C ARG A 144 12.57 17.02 -6.44
N PHE A 145 12.02 17.44 -5.30
CA PHE A 145 10.79 18.23 -5.22
C PHE A 145 11.02 19.73 -5.02
N VAL A 146 12.27 20.20 -5.01
CA VAL A 146 12.59 21.62 -4.82
C VAL A 146 11.89 22.50 -5.85
N ARG A 147 11.81 22.07 -7.12
CA ARG A 147 11.10 22.79 -8.17
C ARG A 147 9.60 22.97 -7.85
N CYS A 148 8.97 22.01 -7.21
CA CYS A 148 7.57 22.11 -6.79
C CYS A 148 7.33 23.23 -5.77
N LEU A 149 8.37 23.67 -5.07
CA LEU A 149 8.30 24.74 -4.05
C LEU A 149 8.49 26.14 -4.67
N GLU A 150 9.14 26.21 -5.84
CA GLU A 150 9.44 27.46 -6.56
C GLU A 150 8.30 27.87 -7.50
N GLU A 151 7.42 26.94 -7.89
CA GLU A 151 6.23 27.22 -8.67
C GLU A 151 5.22 27.99 -7.79
N GLU A 152 5.31 29.32 -7.78
CA GLU A 152 4.19 30.17 -7.35
C GLU A 152 3.03 29.96 -8.31
N ARG A 153 2.05 29.20 -7.86
CA ARG A 153 0.81 29.03 -8.62
C ARG A 153 0.11 30.37 -8.69
N LYS A 154 -0.03 30.90 -9.90
CA LYS A 154 -0.92 32.03 -10.18
C LYS A 154 -2.30 31.62 -9.67
N GLU A 155 -3.03 32.54 -9.07
CA GLU A 155 -4.43 32.33 -8.66
C GLU A 155 -5.27 32.05 -9.88
N ASP A 156 -5.20 30.82 -10.35
CA ASP A 156 -6.11 30.29 -11.32
C ASP A 156 -7.40 29.91 -10.57
N ASP A 157 -8.54 30.09 -11.20
CA ASP A 157 -9.81 29.78 -10.56
C ASP A 157 -10.02 28.28 -10.29
N THR A 158 -9.21 27.40 -10.89
CA THR A 158 -9.30 25.95 -10.78
C THR A 158 -8.50 25.42 -9.59
N ILE A 159 -9.07 24.47 -8.81
CA ILE A 159 -8.40 23.79 -7.70
C ILE A 159 -8.06 22.36 -8.11
N ASN A 160 -6.77 22.05 -8.20
CA ASN A 160 -6.27 20.78 -8.70
C ASN A 160 -6.04 19.78 -7.58
N ILE A 161 -6.67 18.62 -7.66
CA ILE A 161 -6.46 17.45 -6.82
C ILE A 161 -5.59 16.47 -7.57
N GLY A 162 -4.42 16.10 -7.04
CA GLY A 162 -3.52 15.14 -7.64
C GLY A 162 -3.62 13.76 -6.99
N ALA A 163 -3.79 12.72 -7.79
CA ALA A 163 -3.71 11.33 -7.34
C ALA A 163 -2.51 10.66 -8.03
N VAL A 164 -1.46 10.36 -7.26
CA VAL A 164 -0.26 9.68 -7.74
C VAL A 164 -0.37 8.19 -7.44
N LEU A 165 -0.74 7.38 -8.43
CA LEU A 165 -1.01 5.97 -8.22
C LEU A 165 -1.02 5.17 -9.53
N ARG A 166 -0.86 3.84 -9.44
CA ARG A 166 -1.22 2.93 -10.53
C ARG A 166 -2.75 2.75 -10.53
N ILE A 167 -3.36 2.70 -11.70
CA ILE A 167 -4.80 2.43 -11.80
C ILE A 167 -5.02 0.94 -11.57
N ALA A 168 -5.30 0.55 -10.32
CA ALA A 168 -5.46 -0.83 -9.89
C ALA A 168 -6.56 -0.93 -8.81
N PRO A 169 -7.24 -2.09 -8.67
CA PRO A 169 -8.33 -2.27 -7.70
C PRO A 169 -7.96 -1.90 -6.26
N ILE A 170 -6.74 -2.18 -5.84
CA ILE A 170 -6.25 -1.88 -4.49
C ILE A 170 -6.19 -0.37 -4.18
N LYS A 171 -6.10 0.47 -5.23
CA LYS A 171 -6.08 1.94 -5.11
C LYS A 171 -7.47 2.57 -5.10
N ASP A 172 -8.50 1.79 -5.38
CA ASP A 172 -9.93 2.16 -5.36
C ASP A 172 -10.23 3.49 -6.09
N VAL A 173 -9.72 3.59 -7.31
CA VAL A 173 -9.91 4.77 -8.16
C VAL A 173 -11.39 5.03 -8.46
N LYS A 174 -12.22 3.98 -8.46
CA LYS A 174 -13.67 4.14 -8.69
C LYS A 174 -14.35 4.91 -7.56
N THR A 175 -14.00 4.66 -6.29
CA THR A 175 -14.49 5.44 -5.17
C THR A 175 -14.01 6.89 -5.25
N MET A 176 -12.76 7.11 -5.64
CA MET A 176 -12.21 8.46 -5.87
C MET A 176 -13.02 9.24 -6.93
N ILE A 177 -13.29 8.62 -8.09
CA ILE A 177 -14.06 9.24 -9.16
C ILE A 177 -15.49 9.56 -8.70
N ARG A 178 -16.15 8.65 -7.99
CA ARG A 178 -17.50 8.90 -7.44
C ARG A 178 -17.47 10.06 -6.44
N ALA A 179 -16.52 10.06 -5.51
CA ALA A 179 -16.38 11.14 -4.53
C ALA A 179 -16.10 12.48 -5.21
N PHE A 180 -15.25 12.50 -6.23
CA PHE A 180 -15.00 13.70 -7.03
C PHE A 180 -16.28 14.20 -7.74
N ALA A 181 -17.07 13.31 -8.32
CA ALA A 181 -18.34 13.69 -8.96
C ALA A 181 -19.34 14.32 -7.97
N TYR A 182 -19.34 13.88 -6.70
CA TYR A 182 -20.13 14.54 -5.64
C TYR A 182 -19.52 15.88 -5.24
N ALA A 183 -18.22 15.92 -4.99
CA ALA A 183 -17.51 17.14 -4.58
C ALA A 183 -17.62 18.26 -5.65
N LYS A 184 -17.57 17.89 -6.93
CA LYS A 184 -17.67 18.82 -8.06
C LYS A 184 -18.99 19.58 -8.12
N LYS A 185 -20.09 18.99 -7.61
CA LYS A 185 -21.40 19.67 -7.52
C LYS A 185 -21.39 20.82 -6.51
N GLU A 186 -20.64 20.66 -5.40
CA GLU A 186 -20.54 21.69 -4.36
C GLU A 186 -19.38 22.67 -4.61
N ALA A 187 -18.29 22.18 -5.23
CA ALA A 187 -17.12 22.96 -5.60
C ALA A 187 -16.81 22.83 -7.10
N PRO A 188 -17.54 23.55 -7.99
CA PRO A 188 -17.45 23.37 -9.45
C PRO A 188 -16.05 23.62 -10.05
N LYS A 189 -15.19 24.32 -9.34
CA LYS A 189 -13.83 24.66 -9.78
C LYS A 189 -12.79 23.55 -9.54
N LEU A 190 -13.19 22.38 -9.02
CA LEU A 190 -12.31 21.25 -8.81
C LEU A 190 -11.91 20.59 -10.15
N ALA A 191 -10.65 20.16 -10.23
CA ALA A 191 -10.15 19.25 -11.27
C ALA A 191 -9.36 18.10 -10.61
N LEU A 192 -9.54 16.88 -11.11
CA LEU A 192 -8.90 15.66 -10.62
C LEU A 192 -7.86 15.16 -11.63
N TRP A 193 -6.61 15.08 -11.21
CA TRP A 193 -5.49 14.59 -12.00
C TRP A 193 -5.06 13.22 -11.50
N ILE A 194 -5.27 12.17 -12.31
CA ILE A 194 -4.87 10.79 -12.00
C ILE A 194 -3.57 10.50 -12.74
N MET A 195 -2.46 10.50 -12.00
CA MET A 195 -1.10 10.41 -12.51
C MET A 195 -0.53 9.01 -12.23
N GLY A 196 -0.38 8.22 -13.28
CA GLY A 196 0.21 6.89 -13.20
C GLY A 196 -0.25 5.94 -14.30
N PRO A 197 0.38 4.76 -14.38
CA PRO A 197 0.12 3.80 -15.43
C PRO A 197 -1.26 3.14 -15.30
N SER A 198 -1.82 2.77 -16.46
CA SER A 198 -3.13 2.09 -16.61
C SER A 198 -3.03 0.76 -17.36
N ASP A 199 -1.80 0.30 -17.66
CA ASP A 199 -1.52 -0.85 -18.52
C ASP A 199 -1.38 -2.18 -17.77
N GLU A 200 -1.21 -2.14 -16.45
CA GLU A 200 -1.09 -3.33 -15.60
C GLU A 200 -2.45 -4.02 -15.41
N GLU A 201 -3.52 -3.27 -15.11
CA GLU A 201 -4.89 -3.73 -14.84
C GLU A 201 -5.87 -3.13 -15.84
N LYS A 202 -5.73 -3.52 -17.11
CA LYS A 202 -6.43 -2.89 -18.25
C LYS A 202 -7.95 -2.90 -18.13
N GLU A 203 -8.54 -3.99 -17.64
CA GLU A 203 -9.99 -4.09 -17.45
C GLU A 203 -10.48 -3.11 -16.39
N TYR A 204 -9.79 -3.05 -15.25
CA TYR A 204 -10.13 -2.09 -14.19
C TYR A 204 -9.93 -0.64 -14.65
N ALA A 205 -8.86 -0.35 -15.38
CA ALA A 205 -8.63 0.98 -15.94
C ALA A 205 -9.76 1.39 -16.91
N LYS A 206 -10.16 0.46 -17.80
CA LYS A 206 -11.30 0.68 -18.71
C LYS A 206 -12.59 1.00 -17.94
N GLU A 207 -12.89 0.22 -16.88
CA GLU A 207 -14.06 0.47 -16.04
C GLU A 207 -13.99 1.84 -15.31
N CYS A 208 -12.78 2.34 -15.00
CA CYS A 208 -12.61 3.69 -14.44
C CYS A 208 -12.91 4.77 -15.48
N PHE A 209 -12.45 4.61 -16.74
CA PHE A 209 -12.76 5.55 -17.81
C PHE A 209 -14.27 5.58 -18.14
N GLU A 210 -14.87 4.40 -18.29
CA GLU A 210 -16.32 4.27 -18.52
C GLU A 210 -17.15 4.88 -17.37
N LEU A 211 -16.65 4.79 -16.12
CA LEU A 211 -17.30 5.39 -14.95
C LEU A 211 -17.32 6.93 -15.04
N VAL A 212 -16.25 7.56 -15.51
CA VAL A 212 -16.20 9.03 -15.72
C VAL A 212 -17.26 9.44 -16.75
N ASP A 213 -17.32 8.71 -17.88
CA ASP A 213 -18.30 8.97 -18.95
C ASP A 213 -19.74 8.75 -18.44
N LEU A 214 -19.98 7.66 -17.70
CA LEU A 214 -21.29 7.33 -17.11
C LEU A 214 -21.80 8.38 -16.12
N LEU A 215 -20.90 8.94 -15.32
CA LEU A 215 -21.24 9.98 -14.34
C LEU A 215 -21.36 11.38 -14.99
N GLY A 216 -20.91 11.52 -16.24
CA GLY A 216 -20.88 12.79 -16.94
C GLY A 216 -20.06 13.86 -16.21
N VAL A 217 -19.01 13.44 -15.49
CA VAL A 217 -18.17 14.35 -14.71
C VAL A 217 -17.03 14.89 -15.57
N GLU A 218 -16.94 16.20 -15.62
CA GLU A 218 -15.87 16.92 -16.34
C GLU A 218 -14.63 17.12 -15.44
N ASP A 219 -13.50 17.51 -16.07
CA ASP A 219 -12.23 17.83 -15.40
C ASP A 219 -11.61 16.64 -14.61
N VAL A 220 -11.79 15.42 -15.11
CA VAL A 220 -11.01 14.24 -14.71
C VAL A 220 -9.94 13.97 -15.76
N ILE A 221 -8.68 14.16 -15.41
CA ILE A 221 -7.54 14.07 -16.31
C ILE A 221 -6.70 12.84 -15.97
N PHE A 222 -6.62 11.90 -16.90
CA PHE A 222 -5.73 10.75 -16.80
C PHE A 222 -4.44 11.07 -17.57
N THR A 223 -3.33 11.24 -16.84
CA THR A 223 -2.05 11.65 -17.48
C THR A 223 -1.25 10.47 -18.03
N GLY A 224 -1.56 9.24 -17.60
CA GLY A 224 -0.66 8.12 -17.76
C GLY A 224 0.58 8.25 -16.87
N LYS A 225 1.64 7.51 -17.20
CA LYS A 225 2.91 7.56 -16.47
C LYS A 225 3.64 8.87 -16.77
N VAL A 226 3.87 9.70 -15.75
CA VAL A 226 4.53 11.01 -15.82
C VAL A 226 5.62 11.14 -14.74
N ASP A 227 6.49 12.13 -14.90
CA ASP A 227 7.36 12.54 -13.78
C ASP A 227 6.53 13.39 -12.80
N VAL A 228 6.32 12.84 -11.61
CA VAL A 228 5.48 13.45 -10.57
C VAL A 228 6.02 14.81 -10.12
N THR A 229 7.33 15.01 -10.20
CA THR A 229 7.97 16.28 -9.81
C THR A 229 7.59 17.45 -10.70
N GLU A 230 7.15 17.19 -11.94
CA GLU A 230 6.66 18.24 -12.87
C GLU A 230 5.20 18.62 -12.62
N TYR A 231 4.47 17.77 -11.89
CA TYR A 231 3.01 17.94 -11.72
C TYR A 231 2.63 18.34 -10.30
N LEU A 232 3.30 17.83 -9.26
CA LEU A 232 2.92 18.10 -7.87
C LEU A 232 2.95 19.59 -7.52
N GLY A 233 3.86 20.36 -8.13
CA GLY A 233 3.88 21.83 -7.99
C GLY A 233 2.53 22.46 -8.36
N LYS A 234 1.89 21.95 -9.40
CA LYS A 234 0.62 22.44 -9.98
C LYS A 234 -0.62 22.00 -9.18
N MET A 235 -0.49 21.07 -8.25
CA MET A 235 -1.60 20.60 -7.44
C MET A 235 -1.84 21.53 -6.24
N ASP A 236 -3.07 21.58 -5.74
CA ASP A 236 -3.45 22.26 -4.50
C ASP A 236 -3.49 21.32 -3.32
N MET A 237 -3.83 20.06 -3.57
CA MET A 237 -3.89 18.97 -2.63
C MET A 237 -3.68 17.64 -3.35
N THR A 238 -3.41 16.58 -2.60
CA THR A 238 -3.33 15.23 -3.16
C THR A 238 -4.33 14.30 -2.49
N ILE A 239 -4.62 13.18 -3.16
CA ILE A 239 -5.58 12.19 -2.67
C ILE A 239 -5.08 10.77 -2.84
N LEU A 240 -5.38 9.90 -1.87
CA LEU A 240 -5.10 8.47 -1.86
C LEU A 240 -6.30 7.72 -1.27
N THR A 241 -7.01 6.94 -2.09
CA THR A 241 -8.23 6.20 -1.68
C THR A 241 -8.00 4.70 -1.51
N SER A 242 -6.77 4.29 -1.32
CA SER A 242 -6.37 2.89 -1.27
C SER A 242 -7.14 2.09 -0.22
N ILE A 243 -7.37 0.81 -0.52
CA ILE A 243 -7.98 -0.16 0.41
C ILE A 243 -6.91 -0.74 1.36
N SER A 244 -5.67 -0.80 0.92
CA SER A 244 -4.54 -1.29 1.72
C SER A 244 -3.25 -0.58 1.32
N GLU A 245 -2.45 -0.20 2.30
CA GLU A 245 -1.12 0.39 2.17
C GLU A 245 -0.21 -0.08 3.31
N GLY A 246 1.10 0.06 3.10
CA GLY A 246 2.07 0.03 4.19
C GLY A 246 2.34 1.45 4.69
N GLN A 247 3.41 2.04 4.21
CA GLN A 247 3.72 3.46 4.38
C GLN A 247 3.85 4.09 2.98
N PRO A 248 2.81 4.78 2.48
CA PRO A 248 2.77 5.22 1.09
C PRO A 248 3.76 6.38 0.82
N LEU A 249 4.66 6.17 -0.13
CA LEU A 249 5.65 7.18 -0.55
C LEU A 249 4.96 8.43 -1.13
N THR A 250 3.80 8.25 -1.76
CA THR A 250 3.03 9.37 -2.36
C THR A 250 2.60 10.42 -1.34
N ILE A 251 2.40 10.04 -0.06
CA ILE A 251 2.16 11.01 1.02
C ILE A 251 3.44 11.79 1.31
N LEU A 252 4.59 11.13 1.40
CA LEU A 252 5.87 11.79 1.63
C LEU A 252 6.24 12.73 0.46
N GLU A 253 5.99 12.30 -0.78
CA GLU A 253 6.16 13.12 -1.99
C GLU A 253 5.24 14.36 -1.97
N SER A 254 4.00 14.20 -1.54
CA SER A 254 3.06 15.31 -1.35
C SER A 254 3.55 16.30 -0.29
N PHE A 255 4.07 15.79 0.82
CA PHE A 255 4.66 16.62 1.87
C PHE A 255 5.89 17.38 1.38
N ALA A 256 6.77 16.73 0.58
CA ALA A 256 7.92 17.40 -0.04
C ALA A 256 7.50 18.57 -0.94
N ALA A 257 6.36 18.43 -1.61
CA ALA A 257 5.75 19.50 -2.43
C ALA A 257 4.87 20.48 -1.63
N LYS A 258 4.83 20.40 -0.30
CA LYS A 258 3.94 21.19 0.60
C LYS A 258 2.46 21.07 0.27
N LYS A 259 2.00 19.89 -0.18
CA LYS A 259 0.59 19.64 -0.48
C LYS A 259 -0.06 18.85 0.66
N PRO A 260 -1.24 19.27 1.14
CA PRO A 260 -2.02 18.47 2.08
C PRO A 260 -2.56 17.23 1.39
N VAL A 261 -2.82 16.18 2.17
CA VAL A 261 -3.25 14.90 1.64
C VAL A 261 -4.62 14.50 2.19
N ILE A 262 -5.52 14.07 1.32
CA ILE A 262 -6.72 13.32 1.72
C ILE A 262 -6.36 11.84 1.55
N ALA A 263 -6.46 11.04 2.62
CA ALA A 263 -6.15 9.62 2.53
C ALA A 263 -7.15 8.77 3.31
N THR A 264 -7.34 7.54 2.84
CA THR A 264 -8.06 6.52 3.61
C THR A 264 -7.25 6.04 4.81
N ASP A 265 -7.94 5.58 5.86
CA ASP A 265 -7.34 5.09 7.11
C ASP A 265 -6.78 3.68 6.94
N VAL A 266 -5.66 3.57 6.23
CA VAL A 266 -4.97 2.30 5.94
C VAL A 266 -3.47 2.43 6.19
N GLY A 267 -2.84 1.34 6.63
CA GLY A 267 -1.42 1.31 6.93
C GLY A 267 -0.99 2.43 7.87
N ASN A 268 0.03 3.18 7.48
CA ASN A 268 0.52 4.34 8.24
C ASN A 268 -0.02 5.70 7.76
N CYS A 269 -1.10 5.74 6.99
CA CYS A 269 -1.66 7.01 6.50
C CYS A 269 -2.01 7.96 7.65
N ARG A 270 -2.67 7.43 8.71
CA ARG A 270 -3.03 8.20 9.90
C ARG A 270 -1.80 8.76 10.64
N GLY A 271 -0.79 7.92 10.85
CA GLY A 271 0.46 8.33 11.52
C GLY A 271 1.21 9.40 10.73
N LEU A 272 1.26 9.28 9.41
CA LEU A 272 1.86 10.30 8.55
C LEU A 272 1.07 11.61 8.57
N ILE A 273 -0.27 11.58 8.51
CA ILE A 273 -1.11 12.77 8.35
C ILE A 273 -1.32 13.49 9.67
N TYR A 274 -1.56 12.77 10.77
CA TYR A 274 -1.81 13.39 12.09
C TYR A 274 -0.57 13.45 12.97
N GLY A 275 0.50 12.74 12.60
CA GLY A 275 1.76 12.66 13.35
C GLY A 275 1.73 11.62 14.47
N GLU A 276 2.88 11.05 14.74
CA GLU A 276 3.12 10.14 15.86
C GLU A 276 4.17 10.74 16.79
N GLY A 277 3.72 11.58 17.73
CA GLY A 277 4.59 12.17 18.74
C GLY A 277 5.21 13.52 18.38
N ASP A 278 4.80 14.15 17.28
CA ASP A 278 5.14 15.53 16.92
C ASP A 278 4.02 16.52 17.27
N SER A 279 4.32 17.82 17.21
CA SER A 279 3.39 18.92 17.48
C SER A 279 3.15 19.81 16.27
N PHE A 280 3.43 19.32 15.04
CA PHE A 280 3.33 20.15 13.84
C PHE A 280 1.88 20.39 13.39
N GLY A 281 0.92 19.61 13.88
CA GLY A 281 -0.49 19.66 13.50
C GLY A 281 -0.81 18.80 12.28
N ASP A 282 -2.09 18.78 11.89
CA ASP A 282 -2.57 17.94 10.82
C ASP A 282 -1.96 18.33 9.46
N ALA A 283 -1.56 17.33 8.68
CA ALA A 283 -1.02 17.50 7.32
C ALA A 283 -2.03 17.13 6.22
N GLY A 284 -3.28 16.88 6.61
CA GLY A 284 -4.35 16.47 5.70
C GLY A 284 -5.57 15.93 6.44
N ILE A 285 -6.39 15.15 5.74
CA ILE A 285 -7.63 14.59 6.26
C ILE A 285 -7.63 13.07 6.04
N ILE A 286 -7.94 12.31 7.10
CA ILE A 286 -8.16 10.87 7.03
C ILE A 286 -9.66 10.58 6.89
N THR A 287 -10.00 9.66 5.99
CA THR A 287 -11.36 9.19 5.72
C THR A 287 -11.46 7.66 5.83
N HIS A 288 -12.66 7.13 5.97
CA HIS A 288 -12.84 5.69 5.91
C HIS A 288 -12.69 5.15 4.49
N ILE A 289 -12.24 3.89 4.37
CA ILE A 289 -12.14 3.19 3.08
C ILE A 289 -13.51 3.11 2.41
N MET A 290 -13.55 3.27 1.07
CA MET A 290 -14.76 3.17 0.25
C MET A 290 -15.89 4.14 0.64
N ASN A 291 -15.64 5.13 1.50
CA ASN A 291 -16.64 6.10 1.94
C ASN A 291 -16.64 7.33 1.02
N VAL A 292 -17.49 7.26 -0.01
CA VAL A 292 -17.62 8.31 -1.03
C VAL A 292 -17.98 9.67 -0.43
N GLU A 293 -18.87 9.69 0.58
CA GLU A 293 -19.39 10.92 1.18
C GLU A 293 -18.29 11.65 1.99
N GLU A 294 -17.55 10.92 2.84
CA GLU A 294 -16.46 11.49 3.63
C GLU A 294 -15.33 12.02 2.73
N ILE A 295 -14.99 11.26 1.67
CA ILE A 295 -13.95 11.66 0.71
C ILE A 295 -14.39 12.92 -0.04
N ALA A 296 -15.64 12.99 -0.49
CA ALA A 296 -16.18 14.17 -1.15
C ALA A 296 -16.20 15.39 -0.22
N ALA A 297 -16.65 15.22 1.02
CA ALA A 297 -16.65 16.28 2.03
C ALA A 297 -15.24 16.81 2.30
N ALA A 298 -14.23 15.92 2.38
CA ALA A 298 -12.83 16.31 2.56
C ALA A 298 -12.29 17.10 1.35
N MET A 299 -12.66 16.72 0.11
CA MET A 299 -12.31 17.48 -1.09
C MET A 299 -12.90 18.88 -1.06
N VAL A 300 -14.20 19.02 -0.71
CA VAL A 300 -14.90 20.30 -0.61
C VAL A 300 -14.30 21.17 0.50
N ASP A 301 -14.06 20.59 1.67
CA ASP A 301 -13.48 21.31 2.80
C ASP A 301 -12.12 21.93 2.44
N LEU A 302 -11.20 21.14 1.89
CA LEU A 302 -9.90 21.67 1.47
C LEU A 302 -10.00 22.60 0.25
N ALA A 303 -11.00 22.46 -0.61
CA ALA A 303 -11.22 23.38 -1.71
C ALA A 303 -11.67 24.75 -1.21
N CYS A 304 -12.64 24.79 -0.28
CA CYS A 304 -13.23 26.03 0.21
C CYS A 304 -12.34 26.79 1.22
N HIS A 305 -11.42 26.10 1.93
CA HIS A 305 -10.62 26.69 2.99
C HIS A 305 -9.13 26.77 2.62
N ARG A 306 -8.77 27.78 1.83
CA ARG A 306 -7.39 27.97 1.32
C ARG A 306 -6.33 28.01 2.42
N GLU A 307 -6.57 28.77 3.50
CA GLU A 307 -5.60 28.87 4.60
C GLU A 307 -5.37 27.54 5.31
N LYS A 308 -6.44 26.76 5.54
CA LYS A 308 -6.37 25.41 6.09
C LYS A 308 -5.53 24.52 5.19
N ARG A 309 -5.79 24.52 3.88
CA ARG A 309 -5.07 23.75 2.86
C ARG A 309 -3.56 24.04 2.88
N ILE A 310 -3.19 25.33 2.87
CA ILE A 310 -1.79 25.77 2.92
C ILE A 310 -1.14 25.42 4.27
N GLY A 311 -1.86 25.61 5.38
CA GLY A 311 -1.38 25.25 6.72
C GLY A 311 -1.04 23.78 6.85
N MET A 312 -1.95 22.91 6.42
CA MET A 312 -1.75 21.45 6.40
C MET A 312 -0.57 21.05 5.53
N GLY A 313 -0.41 21.64 4.34
CA GLY A 313 0.75 21.37 3.48
C GLY A 313 2.08 21.74 4.14
N LYS A 314 2.13 22.88 4.87
CA LYS A 314 3.31 23.28 5.65
C LYS A 314 3.60 22.31 6.80
N ASN A 315 2.57 21.81 7.46
CA ASN A 315 2.72 20.84 8.55
C ASN A 315 3.33 19.53 8.03
N GLY A 316 2.82 19.01 6.88
CA GLY A 316 3.40 17.83 6.23
C GLY A 316 4.87 18.03 5.85
N TYR A 317 5.23 19.17 5.30
CA TYR A 317 6.61 19.48 4.94
C TYR A 317 7.53 19.51 6.17
N ARG A 318 7.07 20.07 7.32
CA ARG A 318 7.84 20.06 8.57
C ARG A 318 8.03 18.64 9.11
N ARG A 319 7.00 17.80 8.99
CA ARG A 319 7.03 16.40 9.44
C ARG A 319 7.97 15.55 8.61
N LEU A 320 8.14 15.86 7.33
CA LEU A 320 9.07 15.18 6.44
C LEU A 320 10.54 15.52 6.78
N LYS A 321 10.84 16.75 7.21
CA LYS A 321 12.19 17.24 7.56
C LYS A 321 12.62 16.78 8.95
#